data_1d47dbd41d9c443ee1a972af978a85c3
#
_entry.id   1d47dbd41d9c443ee1a972af978a85c3
#
_cell.length_a   1.000
_cell.length_b   1.000
_cell.length_c   1.000
_cell.angle_alpha   90.00
_cell.angle_beta   90.00
_cell.angle_gamma   90.00
#
_symmetry.space_group_name_H-M   'P 1'
#
loop_
_entity.id
_entity.type
_entity.pdbx_description
1 polymer ?
#
loop_
_entity_poly.entity_id
_entity_poly.type
_entity_poly.pdbx_seq_one_letter_code
_entity_poly.pdbx_strand_id
1 'polypeptide(L)'
;MQMFREVADIQTADMLKLPVPKVNYHNIKTKPSEIQTDMVAGLAKRAEKVRARLVEPNIDNMLKITNDGRKLALDQRLIDLMLPDDPTSKVNACVDNVYRIWEEHADIKATQLLFCDLSTPKNDGTFNVYEDIRTKLIQSGVMKCRE
;
A
#
# COMPACT_ATOMS: atom_id res chain seq x y z
N MET A 1 22.75 -17.45 13.13
CA MET A 1 22.16 -18.37 12.17
C MET A 1 22.57 -19.85 12.40
N GLN A 2 23.74 -20.14 12.94
CA GLN A 2 24.17 -21.54 13.18
C GLN A 2 23.28 -22.30 14.18
N MET A 3 22.90 -21.69 15.30
CA MET A 3 22.04 -22.34 16.32
C MET A 3 20.66 -22.77 15.81
N PHE A 4 20.09 -22.07 14.83
CA PHE A 4 18.81 -22.47 14.24
C PHE A 4 18.90 -23.76 13.42
N ARG A 5 20.03 -24.02 12.78
CA ARG A 5 20.25 -25.23 11.97
C ARG A 5 20.38 -26.51 12.78
N GLU A 6 20.66 -26.39 14.08
CA GLU A 6 20.79 -27.55 14.98
C GLU A 6 19.44 -28.06 15.48
N VAL A 7 18.39 -27.20 15.43
CA VAL A 7 17.06 -27.53 16.00
C VAL A 7 15.91 -27.37 15.01
N ALA A 8 16.18 -26.93 13.77
CA ALA A 8 15.16 -26.73 12.74
C ALA A 8 15.64 -27.24 11.37
N ASP A 9 14.79 -27.96 10.67
CA ASP A 9 14.99 -28.30 9.26
C ASP A 9 14.64 -27.06 8.41
N ILE A 10 15.66 -26.46 7.79
CA ILE A 10 15.51 -25.26 6.98
C ILE A 10 15.54 -25.66 5.51
N GLN A 11 14.37 -25.58 4.88
CA GLN A 11 14.21 -25.82 3.44
C GLN A 11 14.05 -24.47 2.73
N THR A 12 14.96 -24.18 1.80
CA THR A 12 14.83 -23.02 0.92
C THR A 12 14.01 -23.36 -0.33
N ALA A 13 13.46 -22.36 -1.01
CA ALA A 13 12.70 -22.57 -2.26
C ALA A 13 13.51 -23.36 -3.31
N ASP A 14 14.83 -23.10 -3.39
CA ASP A 14 15.74 -23.79 -4.31
C ASP A 14 15.93 -25.27 -3.96
N MET A 15 15.95 -25.60 -2.66
CA MET A 15 16.04 -27.00 -2.18
C MET A 15 14.76 -27.78 -2.48
N LEU A 16 13.61 -27.13 -2.35
CA LEU A 16 12.32 -27.76 -2.58
C LEU A 16 11.99 -27.98 -4.06
N LYS A 17 12.71 -27.31 -4.99
CA LYS A 17 12.48 -27.40 -6.44
C LYS A 17 11.00 -27.29 -6.83
N LEU A 18 10.27 -26.41 -6.11
CA LEU A 18 8.85 -26.19 -6.36
C LEU A 18 8.64 -25.61 -7.76
N PRO A 19 7.61 -26.03 -8.49
CA PRO A 19 7.23 -25.41 -9.74
C PRO A 19 6.72 -23.99 -9.46
N VAL A 20 7.58 -22.98 -9.65
CA VAL A 20 7.21 -21.58 -9.51
C VAL A 20 6.90 -20.99 -10.89
N PRO A 21 5.85 -20.21 -11.02
CA PRO A 21 5.53 -19.54 -12.28
C PRO A 21 6.62 -18.53 -12.64
N LYS A 22 6.81 -18.32 -13.92
CA LYS A 22 7.69 -17.27 -14.41
C LYS A 22 7.06 -15.90 -14.10
N VAL A 23 7.81 -15.02 -13.44
CA VAL A 23 7.33 -13.73 -13.00
C VAL A 23 7.85 -12.62 -13.92
N ASN A 24 6.96 -11.75 -14.36
CA ASN A 24 7.30 -10.50 -15.02
C ASN A 24 6.98 -9.34 -14.06
N TYR A 25 7.99 -8.55 -13.70
CA TYR A 25 7.82 -7.41 -12.78
C TYR A 25 7.56 -6.12 -13.56
N HIS A 26 6.44 -5.48 -13.27
CA HIS A 26 6.10 -4.16 -13.80
C HIS A 26 5.99 -3.14 -12.66
N ASN A 27 6.93 -2.20 -12.59
CA ASN A 27 6.94 -1.17 -11.56
C ASN A 27 6.27 0.10 -12.07
N ILE A 28 5.09 0.43 -11.52
CA ILE A 28 4.37 1.66 -11.81
C ILE A 28 4.81 2.72 -10.78
N LYS A 29 5.33 3.85 -11.27
CA LYS A 29 5.76 4.98 -10.44
C LYS A 29 4.77 6.13 -10.58
N THR A 30 4.35 6.69 -9.46
CA THR A 30 3.51 7.89 -9.40
C THR A 30 4.33 9.08 -8.93
N LYS A 31 3.93 10.29 -9.35
CA LYS A 31 4.53 11.53 -8.85
C LYS A 31 3.77 11.99 -7.60
N PRO A 32 4.46 12.51 -6.58
CA PRO A 32 3.78 13.07 -5.42
C PRO A 32 3.03 14.35 -5.81
N SER A 33 1.88 14.60 -5.17
CA SER A 33 1.19 15.88 -5.23
C SER A 33 1.97 16.97 -4.47
N GLU A 34 1.62 18.25 -4.69
CA GLU A 34 2.19 19.36 -3.92
C GLU A 34 1.89 19.18 -2.43
N ILE A 35 0.66 18.78 -2.09
CA ILE A 35 0.24 18.49 -0.70
C ILE A 35 1.12 17.40 -0.08
N GLN A 36 1.35 16.30 -0.80
CA GLN A 36 2.22 15.23 -0.32
C GLN A 36 3.66 15.71 -0.11
N THR A 37 4.17 16.56 -1.00
CA THR A 37 5.51 17.11 -0.90
C THR A 37 5.67 17.96 0.35
N ASP A 38 4.70 18.82 0.65
CA ASP A 38 4.69 19.67 1.85
C ASP A 38 4.57 18.83 3.13
N MET A 39 3.73 17.80 3.10
CA MET A 39 3.59 16.87 4.24
C MET A 39 4.87 16.09 4.50
N VAL A 40 5.60 15.65 3.46
CA VAL A 40 6.91 15.00 3.61
C VAL A 40 7.93 15.95 4.25
N ALA A 41 7.94 17.23 3.86
CA ALA A 41 8.78 18.24 4.52
C ALA A 41 8.42 18.39 6.00
N GLY A 42 7.14 18.31 6.35
CA GLY A 42 6.66 18.27 7.73
C GLY A 42 7.18 17.04 8.51
N LEU A 43 7.13 15.85 7.90
CA LEU A 43 7.68 14.62 8.50
C LEU A 43 9.20 14.73 8.73
N ALA A 44 9.94 15.33 7.79
CA ALA A 44 11.38 15.56 7.95
C ALA A 44 11.69 16.44 9.17
N LYS A 45 10.96 17.56 9.33
CA LYS A 45 11.09 18.43 10.51
C LYS A 45 10.76 17.72 11.82
N ARG A 46 9.74 16.84 11.83
CA ARG A 46 9.42 15.99 13.00
C ARG A 46 10.57 15.05 13.32
N ALA A 47 11.14 14.39 12.29
CA ALA A 47 12.28 13.47 12.47
C ALA A 47 13.52 14.18 13.04
N GLU A 48 13.78 15.41 12.63
CA GLU A 48 14.88 16.22 13.19
C GLU A 48 14.66 16.51 14.69
N LYS A 49 13.44 16.90 15.08
CA LYS A 49 13.11 17.16 16.49
C LYS A 49 13.27 15.91 17.36
N VAL A 50 12.83 14.75 16.85
CA VAL A 50 12.98 13.46 17.55
C VAL A 50 14.46 13.10 17.71
N ARG A 51 15.28 13.25 16.65
CA ARG A 51 16.73 13.00 16.70
C ARG A 51 17.45 13.93 17.68
N ALA A 52 17.02 15.18 17.72
CA ALA A 52 17.54 16.18 18.67
C ALA A 52 17.01 16.01 20.10
N ARG A 53 16.17 15.01 20.37
CA ARG A 53 15.52 14.75 21.68
C ARG A 53 14.70 15.95 22.20
N LEU A 54 14.13 16.73 21.30
CA LEU A 54 13.29 17.90 21.63
C LEU A 54 11.82 17.53 21.85
N VAL A 55 11.46 16.26 21.67
CA VAL A 55 10.09 15.75 21.82
C VAL A 55 10.14 14.44 22.59
N GLU A 56 9.22 14.29 23.56
CA GLU A 56 9.10 13.05 24.35
C GLU A 56 8.67 11.87 23.44
N PRO A 57 9.24 10.66 23.63
CA PRO A 57 9.00 9.49 22.79
C PRO A 57 7.52 9.01 22.75
N ASN A 58 6.75 9.32 23.79
CA ASN A 58 5.31 9.05 23.87
C ASN A 58 4.48 10.02 22.99
N ILE A 59 4.96 11.25 22.77
CA ILE A 59 4.32 12.25 21.94
C ILE A 59 4.62 11.97 20.46
N ASP A 60 5.92 11.89 20.10
CA ASP A 60 6.36 11.56 18.74
C ASP A 60 7.66 10.75 18.75
N ASN A 61 7.80 9.87 17.76
CA ASN A 61 8.96 9.02 17.63
C ASN A 61 9.15 8.56 16.16
N MET A 62 10.32 8.00 15.85
CA MET A 62 10.67 7.58 14.50
C MET A 62 9.71 6.51 13.94
N LEU A 63 9.14 5.64 14.80
CA LEU A 63 8.18 4.63 14.37
C LEU A 63 6.86 5.27 13.89
N LYS A 64 6.33 6.24 14.64
CA LYS A 64 5.15 7.03 14.24
C LYS A 64 5.40 7.75 12.92
N ILE A 65 6.52 8.45 12.80
CA ILE A 65 6.89 9.21 11.60
C ILE A 65 7.02 8.29 10.39
N THR A 66 7.64 7.12 10.55
CA THR A 66 7.78 6.13 9.47
C THR A 66 6.41 5.59 9.05
N ASN A 67 5.53 5.31 10.01
CA ASN A 67 4.18 4.84 9.72
C ASN A 67 3.34 5.91 9.01
N ASP A 68 3.44 7.16 9.45
CA ASP A 68 2.79 8.29 8.79
C ASP A 68 3.31 8.47 7.35
N GLY A 69 4.62 8.34 7.16
CA GLY A 69 5.24 8.38 5.83
C GLY A 69 4.74 7.26 4.90
N ARG A 70 4.58 6.04 5.42
CA ARG A 70 4.01 4.92 4.64
C ARG A 70 2.56 5.18 4.24
N LYS A 71 1.75 5.70 5.16
CA LYS A 71 0.35 6.07 4.90
C LYS A 71 0.26 7.18 3.85
N LEU A 72 1.04 8.26 4.04
CA LEU A 72 1.09 9.38 3.11
C LEU A 72 1.53 8.94 1.70
N ALA A 73 2.50 8.05 1.61
CA ALA A 73 2.99 7.53 0.34
C ALA A 73 1.96 6.64 -0.39
N LEU A 74 0.99 6.08 0.32
CA LEU A 74 -0.08 5.29 -0.27
C LEU A 74 -1.24 6.21 -0.68
N ASP A 75 -1.78 6.96 0.29
CA ASP A 75 -2.88 7.90 0.08
C ASP A 75 -2.87 8.96 1.19
N GLN A 76 -2.91 10.24 0.81
CA GLN A 76 -2.89 11.36 1.76
C GLN A 76 -4.09 11.38 2.72
N ARG A 77 -5.23 10.83 2.30
CA ARG A 77 -6.45 10.70 3.12
C ARG A 77 -6.27 9.75 4.32
N LEU A 78 -5.24 8.89 4.32
CA LEU A 78 -4.89 8.06 5.48
C LEU A 78 -4.23 8.86 6.62
N ILE A 79 -3.80 10.09 6.35
CA ILE A 79 -3.26 11.02 7.34
C ILE A 79 -4.35 12.00 7.77
N ASP A 80 -5.07 12.58 6.81
CA ASP A 80 -6.14 13.54 7.06
C ASP A 80 -7.28 13.31 6.06
N LEU A 81 -8.43 12.91 6.58
CA LEU A 81 -9.64 12.63 5.81
C LEU A 81 -10.23 13.85 5.11
N MET A 82 -9.84 15.06 5.53
CA MET A 82 -10.29 16.30 4.90
C MET A 82 -9.54 16.62 3.60
N LEU A 83 -8.44 15.90 3.34
CA LEU A 83 -7.70 16.09 2.09
C LEU A 83 -8.46 15.45 0.91
N PRO A 84 -8.36 16.07 -0.28
CA PRO A 84 -9.01 15.56 -1.47
C PRO A 84 -8.39 14.23 -1.93
N ASP A 85 -9.15 13.47 -2.70
CA ASP A 85 -8.61 12.36 -3.46
C ASP A 85 -7.64 12.89 -4.52
N ASP A 86 -6.41 12.40 -4.51
CA ASP A 86 -5.39 12.79 -5.47
C ASP A 86 -5.45 11.86 -6.69
N PRO A 87 -5.83 12.37 -7.88
CA PRO A 87 -5.91 11.56 -9.11
C PRO A 87 -4.60 10.86 -9.47
N THR A 88 -3.45 11.39 -9.01
CA THR A 88 -2.13 10.81 -9.29
C THR A 88 -1.64 9.88 -8.17
N SER A 89 -2.47 9.59 -7.17
CA SER A 89 -2.13 8.72 -6.05
C SER A 89 -1.83 7.29 -6.51
N LYS A 90 -1.10 6.56 -5.68
CA LYS A 90 -0.84 5.13 -5.93
C LYS A 90 -2.13 4.31 -5.95
N VAL A 91 -3.12 4.70 -5.18
CA VAL A 91 -4.43 4.04 -5.15
C VAL A 91 -5.14 4.21 -6.48
N ASN A 92 -5.18 5.42 -7.03
CA ASN A 92 -5.80 5.65 -8.34
C ASN A 92 -5.03 4.97 -9.47
N ALA A 93 -3.70 5.05 -9.49
CA ALA A 93 -2.88 4.32 -10.46
C ALA A 93 -3.07 2.79 -10.37
N CYS A 94 -3.32 2.25 -9.17
CA CYS A 94 -3.64 0.85 -8.97
C CYS A 94 -5.01 0.51 -9.58
N VAL A 95 -6.04 1.32 -9.33
CA VAL A 95 -7.38 1.15 -9.90
C VAL A 95 -7.34 1.14 -11.42
N ASP A 96 -6.67 2.12 -12.01
CA ASP A 96 -6.52 2.21 -13.48
C ASP A 96 -5.82 0.98 -14.06
N ASN A 97 -4.77 0.50 -13.40
CA ASN A 97 -4.04 -0.67 -13.85
C ASN A 97 -4.88 -1.96 -13.71
N VAL A 98 -5.62 -2.11 -12.61
CA VAL A 98 -6.52 -3.26 -12.40
C VAL A 98 -7.63 -3.26 -13.44
N TYR A 99 -8.23 -2.09 -13.71
CA TYR A 99 -9.27 -1.93 -14.71
C TYR A 99 -8.76 -2.29 -16.11
N ARG A 100 -7.61 -1.75 -16.50
CA ARG A 100 -6.98 -2.04 -17.80
C ARG A 100 -6.70 -3.53 -17.98
N ILE A 101 -6.11 -4.20 -16.98
CA ILE A 101 -5.83 -5.64 -17.05
C ILE A 101 -7.14 -6.45 -17.12
N TRP A 102 -8.16 -6.03 -16.39
CA TRP A 102 -9.48 -6.68 -16.42
C TRP A 102 -10.11 -6.57 -17.82
N GLU A 103 -10.02 -5.40 -18.46
CA GLU A 103 -10.54 -5.17 -19.81
C GLU A 103 -9.76 -5.99 -20.86
N GLU A 104 -8.42 -5.97 -20.78
CA GLU A 104 -7.54 -6.70 -21.69
C GLU A 104 -7.73 -8.23 -21.64
N HIS A 105 -8.21 -8.77 -20.52
CA HIS A 105 -8.34 -10.21 -20.29
C HIS A 105 -9.80 -10.65 -20.01
N ALA A 106 -10.76 -9.86 -20.44
CA ALA A 106 -12.19 -10.11 -20.22
C ALA A 106 -12.68 -11.40 -20.90
N ASP A 107 -12.10 -11.75 -22.05
CA ASP A 107 -12.39 -12.95 -22.84
C ASP A 107 -12.05 -14.25 -22.09
N ILE A 108 -10.90 -14.28 -21.39
CA ILE A 108 -10.43 -15.44 -20.63
C ILE A 108 -10.87 -15.43 -19.16
N LYS A 109 -11.59 -14.37 -18.73
CA LYS A 109 -12.06 -14.17 -17.35
C LYS A 109 -10.92 -14.33 -16.32
N ALA A 110 -9.77 -13.73 -16.59
CA ALA A 110 -8.59 -13.83 -15.74
C ALA A 110 -8.86 -13.24 -14.35
N THR A 111 -8.33 -13.89 -13.31
CA THR A 111 -8.42 -13.43 -11.93
C THR A 111 -7.21 -12.56 -11.58
N GLN A 112 -7.46 -11.46 -10.89
CA GLN A 112 -6.43 -10.60 -10.33
C GLN A 112 -6.43 -10.70 -8.80
N LEU A 113 -5.24 -10.69 -8.20
CA LEU A 113 -5.05 -10.62 -6.76
C LEU A 113 -4.41 -9.28 -6.41
N LEU A 114 -5.05 -8.53 -5.52
CA LEU A 114 -4.57 -7.25 -5.04
C LEU A 114 -4.18 -7.38 -3.56
N PHE A 115 -2.95 -7.02 -3.24
CA PHE A 115 -2.43 -7.04 -1.88
C PHE A 115 -2.13 -5.62 -1.41
N CYS A 116 -2.64 -5.25 -0.24
CA CYS A 116 -2.32 -4.01 0.45
C CYS A 116 -2.13 -4.29 1.94
N ASP A 117 -0.97 -3.95 2.48
CA ASP A 117 -0.62 -4.18 3.89
C ASP A 117 -1.03 -3.03 4.82
N LEU A 118 -1.56 -1.95 4.25
CA LEU A 118 -2.03 -0.80 5.00
C LEU A 118 -3.54 -0.62 4.86
N SER A 119 -4.15 0.03 5.88
CA SER A 119 -5.57 0.39 5.83
C SER A 119 -6.53 -0.80 5.70
N THR A 120 -6.25 -1.89 6.43
CA THR A 120 -7.16 -3.04 6.49
C THR A 120 -8.53 -2.62 7.03
N PRO A 121 -9.64 -3.08 6.42
CA PRO A 121 -10.99 -2.76 6.87
C PRO A 121 -11.22 -3.16 8.33
N LYS A 122 -11.81 -2.25 9.11
CA LYS A 122 -12.11 -2.47 10.54
C LYS A 122 -13.60 -2.64 10.83
N ASN A 123 -14.46 -2.49 9.84
CA ASN A 123 -15.92 -2.49 9.95
C ASN A 123 -16.49 -1.43 10.93
N ASP A 124 -15.72 -0.34 11.16
CA ASP A 124 -16.07 0.79 12.03
C ASP A 124 -16.57 2.02 11.24
N GLY A 125 -16.75 1.87 9.93
CA GLY A 125 -17.15 2.97 9.03
C GLY A 125 -16.05 3.97 8.71
N THR A 126 -14.82 3.74 9.20
CA THR A 126 -13.68 4.62 8.87
C THR A 126 -13.22 4.39 7.44
N PHE A 127 -12.66 5.44 6.82
CA PHE A 127 -12.07 5.36 5.49
C PHE A 127 -10.99 4.28 5.45
N ASN A 128 -11.08 3.43 4.45
CA ASN A 128 -10.03 2.46 4.16
C ASN A 128 -9.82 2.31 2.64
N VAL A 129 -8.60 1.97 2.27
CA VAL A 129 -8.16 1.87 0.88
C VAL A 129 -8.87 0.73 0.13
N TYR A 130 -9.23 -0.36 0.80
CA TYR A 130 -9.91 -1.49 0.18
C TYR A 130 -11.30 -1.09 -0.34
N GLU A 131 -12.11 -0.42 0.49
CA GLU A 131 -13.44 0.05 0.09
C GLU A 131 -13.36 1.17 -0.95
N ASP A 132 -12.35 2.03 -0.88
CA ASP A 132 -12.12 3.06 -1.88
C ASP A 132 -11.81 2.45 -3.26
N ILE A 133 -10.86 1.50 -3.32
CA ILE A 133 -10.53 0.75 -4.54
C ILE A 133 -11.77 0.02 -5.08
N ARG A 134 -12.51 -0.68 -4.20
CA ARG A 134 -13.73 -1.38 -4.59
C ARG A 134 -14.76 -0.44 -5.21
N THR A 135 -15.01 0.69 -4.56
CA THR A 135 -15.96 1.70 -5.04
C THR A 135 -15.54 2.25 -6.41
N LYS A 136 -14.28 2.59 -6.58
CA LYS A 136 -13.74 3.10 -7.85
C LYS A 136 -13.81 2.06 -8.97
N LEU A 137 -13.50 0.80 -8.71
CA LEU A 137 -13.62 -0.28 -9.70
C LEU A 137 -15.07 -0.53 -10.10
N ILE A 138 -16.03 -0.43 -9.17
CA ILE A 138 -17.46 -0.52 -9.50
C ILE A 138 -17.89 0.66 -10.37
N GLN A 139 -17.45 1.88 -10.04
CA GLN A 139 -17.73 3.08 -10.85
C GLN A 139 -17.12 2.99 -12.26
N SER A 140 -15.98 2.33 -12.41
CA SER A 140 -15.34 2.09 -13.70
C SER A 140 -16.00 0.95 -14.51
N GLY A 141 -17.05 0.31 -13.99
CA GLY A 141 -17.80 -0.73 -14.70
C GLY A 141 -17.36 -2.16 -14.43
N VAL A 142 -16.45 -2.39 -13.52
CA VAL A 142 -16.11 -3.75 -13.06
C VAL A 142 -17.32 -4.29 -12.26
N MET A 143 -17.96 -5.31 -12.77
CA MET A 143 -19.12 -5.90 -12.12
C MET A 143 -18.73 -6.55 -10.79
N LYS A 144 -19.59 -6.34 -9.74
CA LYS A 144 -19.51 -7.13 -8.53
C LYS A 144 -19.60 -8.61 -8.88
N CYS A 145 -18.67 -9.44 -8.39
CA CYS A 145 -18.97 -10.86 -8.28
C CYS A 145 -20.27 -11.01 -7.46
N ARG A 146 -21.25 -11.73 -8.00
CA ARG A 146 -22.44 -12.08 -7.22
C ARG A 146 -21.97 -12.92 -6.04
N GLU A 147 -22.30 -12.46 -4.85
CA GLU A 147 -22.16 -13.24 -3.62
C GLU A 147 -22.94 -14.55 -3.74
#